data_f8220f1e909b99d97e93ebd4ba34185b
#
_entry.id   f8220f1e909b99d97e93ebd4ba34185b
#
_cell.length_a   1.000
_cell.length_b   1.000
_cell.length_c   1.000
_cell.angle_alpha   90.00
_cell.angle_beta   90.00
_cell.angle_gamma   90.00
#
_symmetry.space_group_name_H-M   'P 1'
#
loop_
_entity.id
_entity.type
_entity.pdbx_description
1 polymer ?
#
loop_
_entity_poly.entity_id
_entity_poly.type
_entity_poly.pdbx_seq_one_letter_code
_entity_poly.pdbx_strand_id
1 'polypeptide(L)'
;MALTHNKIANAKPASRDYKLFDSKGLFLIVSPAGGKSWRFKYRFGERERLLTLGKFPELGLVAAREARAQAAELLAQGKNPAIEKKKVKLQRRVASEATFRKLGNEWLADMKPTWSLSNYTRVKNRLERDLFPQFGSIPVGDIESEAILRALRRIEARGSIETAKRVRGYVHSIFRRAKGERLVDLPILMEINEIKGALKPARRGRRQPALTEIADIIEFQRCVDRSTSNLLTKLASRLLGLTLVRVGVLRAAPWSEFHGIDWDDPESAPDQPIWRIPADRMKLVVEDKENPAFGHDVPLCHQAVEVLRIIRMITGSLPILFPSAKGWRQPMSDAALSTMYKRMAGGRYQGQMVPHGWRSSFSTIMNERAAELERDGDRMVIDMILAHVPEGVSASEWVL
;
A
#
# COMPACT_ATOMS: atom_id res chain seq x y z
N MET A 1 58.33 22.45 20.64
CA MET A 1 58.73 21.09 20.20
C MET A 1 57.46 20.29 19.92
N ALA A 2 57.41 19.55 18.83
CA ALA A 2 56.30 18.66 18.53
C ALA A 2 56.22 17.52 19.57
N LEU A 3 54.98 17.11 19.91
CA LEU A 3 54.75 15.98 20.84
C LEU A 3 55.23 14.67 20.23
N THR A 4 55.69 13.77 21.08
CA THR A 4 56.00 12.38 20.75
C THR A 4 55.06 11.43 21.45
N HIS A 5 54.87 10.23 20.89
CA HIS A 5 53.99 9.22 21.50
C HIS A 5 54.37 8.88 22.95
N ASN A 6 55.69 8.73 23.20
CA ASN A 6 56.23 8.42 24.54
C ASN A 6 55.91 9.53 25.55
N LYS A 7 56.00 10.81 25.16
CA LYS A 7 55.64 11.93 26.02
C LYS A 7 54.18 11.95 26.39
N ILE A 8 53.30 11.57 25.45
CA ILE A 8 51.85 11.47 25.67
C ILE A 8 51.50 10.27 26.57
N ALA A 9 52.08 9.10 26.28
CA ALA A 9 51.85 7.89 27.04
C ALA A 9 52.27 8.04 28.52
N ASN A 10 53.44 8.60 28.74
CA ASN A 10 54.03 8.79 30.08
C ASN A 10 53.51 10.03 30.83
N ALA A 11 52.64 10.82 30.26
CA ALA A 11 52.05 11.97 30.94
C ALA A 11 51.20 11.52 32.14
N LYS A 12 51.61 11.86 33.36
CA LYS A 12 50.93 11.51 34.62
C LYS A 12 49.91 12.58 35.00
N PRO A 13 48.81 12.20 35.70
CA PRO A 13 47.89 13.18 36.25
C PRO A 13 48.58 14.16 37.19
N ALA A 14 48.05 15.39 37.25
CA ALA A 14 48.49 16.44 38.20
C ALA A 14 47.27 16.94 39.00
N SER A 15 47.47 17.77 40.00
CA SER A 15 46.39 18.33 40.83
C SER A 15 45.37 19.18 40.07
N ARG A 16 45.74 19.66 38.87
CA ARG A 16 44.89 20.45 37.97
C ARG A 16 45.09 20.00 36.54
N ASP A 17 44.13 20.30 35.66
CA ASP A 17 44.27 20.11 34.22
C ASP A 17 45.52 20.83 33.70
N TYR A 18 46.32 20.14 32.89
CA TYR A 18 47.44 20.79 32.19
C TYR A 18 47.47 20.42 30.71
N LYS A 19 48.17 21.27 29.92
CA LYS A 19 48.19 21.16 28.47
C LYS A 19 49.57 20.74 27.96
N LEU A 20 49.59 19.77 27.08
CA LEU A 20 50.78 19.42 26.31
C LEU A 20 50.56 19.91 24.87
N PHE A 21 51.28 20.94 24.49
CA PHE A 21 51.14 21.58 23.18
C PHE A 21 51.89 20.78 22.09
N ASP A 22 51.24 20.60 20.96
CA ASP A 22 51.84 20.08 19.74
C ASP A 22 52.10 21.25 18.75
N SER A 23 51.67 21.14 17.53
CA SER A 23 51.84 22.18 16.51
C SER A 23 50.47 22.71 16.02
N LYS A 24 50.50 23.95 15.49
CA LYS A 24 49.37 24.54 14.75
C LYS A 24 48.04 24.50 15.53
N GLY A 25 48.10 24.85 16.83
CA GLY A 25 46.89 24.90 17.70
C GLY A 25 46.39 23.57 18.25
N LEU A 26 47.07 22.46 17.96
CA LEU A 26 46.78 21.15 18.55
C LEU A 26 47.43 21.01 19.92
N PHE A 27 46.73 20.52 20.90
CA PHE A 27 47.27 20.20 22.21
C PHE A 27 46.46 19.07 22.89
N LEU A 28 47.08 18.39 23.83
CA LEU A 28 46.46 17.38 24.69
C LEU A 28 46.20 18.01 26.06
N ILE A 29 44.99 17.83 26.60
CA ILE A 29 44.67 18.09 27.99
C ILE A 29 44.79 16.80 28.77
N VAL A 30 45.55 16.85 29.88
CA VAL A 30 45.62 15.77 30.87
C VAL A 30 44.85 16.23 32.10
N SER A 31 43.79 15.49 32.47
CA SER A 31 42.97 15.81 33.64
C SER A 31 43.52 15.17 34.93
N PRO A 32 43.11 15.64 36.11
CA PRO A 32 43.54 15.06 37.40
C PRO A 32 43.11 13.60 37.54
N ALA A 33 42.01 13.20 36.89
CA ALA A 33 41.56 11.81 36.85
C ALA A 33 42.33 10.93 35.86
N GLY A 34 43.42 11.46 35.22
CA GLY A 34 44.20 10.71 34.24
C GLY A 34 43.65 10.69 32.81
N GLY A 35 42.49 11.26 32.56
CA GLY A 35 41.89 11.35 31.23
C GLY A 35 42.73 12.26 30.30
N LYS A 36 43.00 11.78 29.08
CA LYS A 36 43.78 12.54 28.09
C LYS A 36 42.91 12.84 26.89
N SER A 37 42.71 14.12 26.55
CA SER A 37 41.86 14.52 25.42
C SER A 37 42.52 15.52 24.48
N TRP A 38 42.43 15.24 23.18
CA TRP A 38 42.94 16.10 22.12
C TRP A 38 41.99 17.29 21.90
N ARG A 39 42.60 18.47 21.87
CA ARG A 39 41.92 19.76 21.63
C ARG A 39 42.59 20.49 20.49
N PHE A 40 41.79 21.19 19.69
CA PHE A 40 42.27 22.10 18.66
C PHE A 40 41.74 23.51 18.97
N LYS A 41 42.68 24.44 19.16
CA LYS A 41 42.41 25.87 19.32
C LYS A 41 42.43 26.53 17.96
N TYR A 42 41.35 27.21 17.60
CA TYR A 42 41.20 27.88 16.31
C TYR A 42 40.42 29.19 16.45
N ARG A 43 40.55 30.05 15.43
CA ARG A 43 39.78 31.30 15.33
C ARG A 43 38.73 31.15 14.24
N PHE A 44 37.52 31.57 14.55
CA PHE A 44 36.43 31.62 13.60
C PHE A 44 35.66 32.94 13.76
N GLY A 45 35.72 33.78 12.73
CA GLY A 45 35.41 35.19 12.85
C GLY A 45 36.37 35.87 13.86
N GLU A 46 35.87 36.73 14.68
CA GLU A 46 36.71 37.44 15.69
C GLU A 46 36.94 36.64 17.00
N ARG A 47 36.39 35.44 17.12
CA ARG A 47 36.40 34.67 18.38
C ARG A 47 37.30 33.45 18.32
N GLU A 48 38.10 33.28 19.38
CA GLU A 48 38.80 32.02 19.61
C GLU A 48 37.81 30.92 20.07
N ARG A 49 38.00 29.73 19.57
CA ARG A 49 37.19 28.56 19.86
C ARG A 49 38.05 27.32 20.11
N LEU A 50 37.48 26.35 20.80
CA LEU A 50 38.09 25.06 21.10
C LEU A 50 37.25 23.94 20.52
N LEU A 51 37.88 23.03 19.76
CA LEU A 51 37.28 21.80 19.27
C LEU A 51 37.91 20.62 19.99
N THR A 52 37.06 19.75 20.60
CA THR A 52 37.52 18.44 21.07
C THR A 52 37.59 17.49 19.89
N LEU A 53 38.78 16.96 19.62
CA LEU A 53 38.99 16.02 18.51
C LEU A 53 38.67 14.59 18.93
N GLY A 54 39.21 14.11 20.06
CA GLY A 54 38.97 12.78 20.60
C GLY A 54 39.76 12.53 21.90
N LYS A 55 39.73 11.30 22.41
CA LYS A 55 40.45 10.88 23.61
C LYS A 55 41.62 9.99 23.23
N PHE A 56 42.76 10.14 23.96
CA PHE A 56 43.84 9.19 23.90
C PHE A 56 43.56 8.04 24.93
N PRO A 57 43.84 6.76 24.63
CA PRO A 57 44.58 6.26 23.44
C PRO A 57 43.72 5.99 22.19
N GLU A 58 42.40 6.11 22.24
CA GLU A 58 41.47 5.83 21.12
C GLU A 58 41.85 6.64 19.87
N LEU A 59 42.26 7.92 20.07
CA LEU A 59 42.81 8.78 19.04
C LEU A 59 44.30 8.98 19.30
N GLY A 60 45.17 8.29 18.55
CA GLY A 60 46.62 8.43 18.62
C GLY A 60 47.11 9.79 18.07
N LEU A 61 48.40 10.11 18.27
CA LEU A 61 48.98 11.39 17.84
C LEU A 61 48.88 11.66 16.34
N VAL A 62 49.13 10.65 15.49
CA VAL A 62 49.03 10.80 14.03
C VAL A 62 47.59 11.13 13.63
N ALA A 63 46.62 10.33 14.11
CA ALA A 63 45.22 10.57 13.83
C ALA A 63 44.68 11.89 14.41
N ALA A 64 45.22 12.36 15.54
CA ALA A 64 44.89 13.68 16.10
C ALA A 64 45.40 14.83 15.21
N ARG A 65 46.56 14.68 14.59
CA ARG A 65 47.12 15.65 13.64
C ARG A 65 46.32 15.68 12.34
N GLU A 66 45.86 14.51 11.86
CA GLU A 66 44.96 14.40 10.71
C GLU A 66 43.61 15.06 10.99
N ALA A 67 42.98 14.74 12.13
CA ALA A 67 41.70 15.34 12.54
C ALA A 67 41.81 16.88 12.68
N ARG A 68 42.95 17.37 13.17
CA ARG A 68 43.26 18.82 13.19
C ARG A 68 43.37 19.38 11.77
N ALA A 69 44.07 18.66 10.85
CA ALA A 69 44.21 19.09 9.47
C ALA A 69 42.87 19.21 8.77
N GLN A 70 41.99 18.21 8.92
CA GLN A 70 40.60 18.23 8.40
C GLN A 70 39.78 19.40 8.98
N ALA A 71 39.94 19.69 10.29
CA ALA A 71 39.28 20.84 10.91
C ALA A 71 39.80 22.16 10.36
N ALA A 72 41.10 22.26 10.07
CA ALA A 72 41.71 23.46 9.46
C ALA A 72 41.25 23.66 7.99
N GLU A 73 41.06 22.58 7.25
CA GLU A 73 40.50 22.64 5.89
C GLU A 73 39.06 23.18 5.89
N LEU A 74 38.21 22.71 6.81
CA LEU A 74 36.85 23.25 6.98
C LEU A 74 36.89 24.77 7.27
N LEU A 75 37.85 25.22 8.08
CA LEU A 75 38.03 26.66 8.36
C LEU A 75 38.43 27.43 7.10
N ALA A 76 39.33 26.89 6.28
CA ALA A 76 39.71 27.48 5.00
C ALA A 76 38.52 27.61 4.04
N GLN A 77 37.55 26.70 4.13
CA GLN A 77 36.27 26.75 3.40
C GLN A 77 35.23 27.68 4.04
N GLY A 78 35.55 28.42 5.08
CA GLY A 78 34.63 29.30 5.80
C GLY A 78 33.59 28.54 6.69
N LYS A 79 33.80 27.25 6.92
CA LYS A 79 32.91 26.41 7.74
C LYS A 79 33.43 26.27 9.17
N ASN A 80 32.53 26.31 10.16
CA ASN A 80 32.90 26.11 11.57
C ASN A 80 33.00 24.61 11.90
N PRO A 81 34.21 24.07 12.22
CA PRO A 81 34.41 22.64 12.46
C PRO A 81 33.58 22.08 13.62
N ALA A 82 33.29 22.90 14.66
CA ALA A 82 32.44 22.46 15.78
C ALA A 82 30.99 22.26 15.36
N ILE A 83 30.49 23.12 14.48
CA ILE A 83 29.14 23.00 13.93
C ILE A 83 29.04 21.78 13.02
N GLU A 84 30.02 21.61 12.11
CA GLU A 84 30.05 20.48 11.21
C GLU A 84 30.12 19.13 11.97
N LYS A 85 30.94 19.05 13.02
CA LYS A 85 31.02 17.87 13.90
C LYS A 85 29.69 17.60 14.58
N LYS A 86 28.95 18.62 15.04
CA LYS A 86 27.62 18.47 15.60
C LYS A 86 26.60 17.98 14.57
N LYS A 87 26.66 18.53 13.35
CA LYS A 87 25.78 18.07 12.24
C LYS A 87 25.99 16.61 11.92
N VAL A 88 27.24 16.18 11.74
CA VAL A 88 27.59 14.77 11.47
C VAL A 88 27.11 13.86 12.60
N LYS A 89 27.31 14.26 13.87
CA LYS A 89 26.84 13.49 15.01
C LYS A 89 25.31 13.37 15.04
N LEU A 90 24.60 14.47 14.75
CA LEU A 90 23.14 14.48 14.67
C LEU A 90 22.66 13.60 13.51
N GLN A 91 23.25 13.72 12.32
CA GLN A 91 22.90 12.91 11.17
C GLN A 91 23.10 11.41 11.44
N ARG A 92 24.22 11.02 12.06
CA ARG A 92 24.47 9.61 12.46
C ARG A 92 23.40 9.11 13.44
N ARG A 93 23.00 9.95 14.40
CA ARG A 93 21.96 9.58 15.35
C ARG A 93 20.62 9.42 14.65
N VAL A 94 20.22 10.37 13.80
CA VAL A 94 18.98 10.28 13.02
C VAL A 94 18.99 9.05 12.13
N ALA A 95 20.10 8.78 11.43
CA ALA A 95 20.24 7.60 10.59
C ALA A 95 20.12 6.30 11.39
N SER A 96 20.73 6.20 12.58
CA SER A 96 20.65 5.00 13.42
C SER A 96 19.26 4.76 14.04
N GLU A 97 18.48 5.82 14.27
CA GLU A 97 17.10 5.77 14.77
C GLU A 97 16.07 5.53 13.65
N ALA A 98 16.46 5.72 12.39
CA ALA A 98 15.61 5.55 11.21
C ALA A 98 15.53 4.10 10.77
N THR A 99 14.91 3.25 11.58
CA THR A 99 14.73 1.83 11.25
C THR A 99 13.68 1.65 10.15
N PHE A 100 13.76 0.55 9.39
CA PHE A 100 12.78 0.22 8.36
C PHE A 100 11.35 0.15 8.89
N ARG A 101 11.15 -0.39 10.11
CA ARG A 101 9.83 -0.43 10.76
C ARG A 101 9.28 0.96 11.03
N LYS A 102 10.10 1.87 11.54
CA LYS A 102 9.69 3.25 11.81
C LYS A 102 9.23 3.93 10.53
N LEU A 103 10.07 3.93 9.49
CA LEU A 103 9.74 4.53 8.20
C LEU A 103 8.56 3.83 7.51
N GLY A 104 8.44 2.51 7.64
CA GLY A 104 7.31 1.75 7.13
C GLY A 104 5.99 2.13 7.80
N ASN A 105 5.99 2.35 9.11
CA ASN A 105 4.81 2.79 9.84
C ASN A 105 4.43 4.24 9.52
N GLU A 106 5.41 5.13 9.37
CA GLU A 106 5.19 6.51 8.95
C GLU A 106 4.63 6.56 7.52
N TRP A 107 5.20 5.79 6.60
CA TRP A 107 4.66 5.66 5.24
C TRP A 107 3.22 5.11 5.24
N LEU A 108 2.91 4.11 6.07
CA LEU A 108 1.54 3.60 6.23
C LEU A 108 0.58 4.68 6.74
N ALA A 109 1.03 5.53 7.68
CA ALA A 109 0.23 6.62 8.21
C ALA A 109 -0.10 7.66 7.13
N ASP A 110 0.88 8.03 6.30
CA ASP A 110 0.71 8.96 5.18
C ASP A 110 -0.24 8.41 4.11
N MET A 111 -0.16 7.10 3.85
CA MET A 111 -1.01 6.45 2.84
C MET A 111 -2.43 6.14 3.33
N LYS A 112 -2.66 6.12 4.63
CA LYS A 112 -3.95 5.76 5.23
C LYS A 112 -5.13 6.61 4.72
N PRO A 113 -5.03 7.93 4.59
CA PRO A 113 -6.12 8.75 4.06
C PRO A 113 -6.48 8.44 2.61
N THR A 114 -5.52 8.00 1.80
CA THR A 114 -5.71 7.75 0.36
C THR A 114 -6.20 6.34 0.05
N TRP A 115 -6.23 5.45 1.04
CA TRP A 115 -6.58 4.04 0.84
C TRP A 115 -7.89 3.63 1.52
N SER A 116 -8.59 2.67 0.91
CA SER A 116 -9.67 1.98 1.61
C SER A 116 -9.11 1.24 2.84
N LEU A 117 -9.92 1.11 3.90
CA LEU A 117 -9.56 0.40 5.13
C LEU A 117 -9.07 -1.03 4.85
N SER A 118 -9.70 -1.73 3.89
CA SER A 118 -9.32 -3.10 3.52
C SER A 118 -7.95 -3.15 2.85
N ASN A 119 -7.61 -2.15 2.01
CA ASN A 119 -6.29 -2.05 1.39
C ASN A 119 -5.22 -1.72 2.42
N TYR A 120 -5.46 -0.72 3.27
CA TYR A 120 -4.56 -0.36 4.36
C TYR A 120 -4.23 -1.56 5.25
N THR A 121 -5.27 -2.27 5.74
CA THR A 121 -5.10 -3.46 6.59
C THR A 121 -4.30 -4.56 5.88
N ARG A 122 -4.56 -4.78 4.59
CA ARG A 122 -3.83 -5.77 3.79
C ARG A 122 -2.36 -5.42 3.63
N VAL A 123 -2.03 -4.16 3.36
CA VAL A 123 -0.65 -3.70 3.21
C VAL A 123 0.07 -3.76 4.56
N LYS A 124 -0.55 -3.26 5.63
CA LYS A 124 -0.03 -3.34 6.99
C LYS A 124 0.32 -4.77 7.38
N ASN A 125 -0.63 -5.71 7.22
CA ASN A 125 -0.41 -7.12 7.55
C ASN A 125 0.74 -7.75 6.74
N ARG A 126 0.95 -7.31 5.48
CA ARG A 126 2.10 -7.78 4.68
C ARG A 126 3.42 -7.26 5.19
N LEU A 127 3.51 -5.98 5.57
CA LEU A 127 4.72 -5.43 6.18
C LEU A 127 5.04 -6.13 7.50
N GLU A 128 4.05 -6.30 8.36
CA GLU A 128 4.19 -6.94 9.68
C GLU A 128 4.59 -8.42 9.59
N ARG A 129 4.01 -9.16 8.65
CA ARG A 129 4.28 -10.59 8.48
C ARG A 129 5.56 -10.88 7.71
N ASP A 130 5.81 -10.13 6.64
CA ASP A 130 6.79 -10.52 5.63
C ASP A 130 8.11 -9.71 5.69
N LEU A 131 8.08 -8.45 6.12
CA LEU A 131 9.24 -7.56 6.08
C LEU A 131 9.78 -7.20 7.46
N PHE A 132 8.93 -6.75 8.37
CA PHE A 132 9.36 -6.31 9.70
C PHE A 132 10.08 -7.37 10.53
N PRO A 133 9.74 -8.66 10.46
CA PRO A 133 10.52 -9.70 11.13
C PRO A 133 11.91 -9.92 10.53
N GLN A 134 12.15 -9.52 9.26
CA GLN A 134 13.41 -9.77 8.58
C GLN A 134 14.44 -8.65 8.84
N PHE A 135 14.02 -7.41 8.69
CA PHE A 135 14.91 -6.24 8.79
C PHE A 135 14.21 -5.00 9.36
N GLY A 136 13.07 -5.16 10.04
CA GLY A 136 12.32 -4.03 10.59
C GLY A 136 13.08 -3.22 11.63
N SER A 137 13.98 -3.84 12.41
CA SER A 137 14.80 -3.17 13.42
C SER A 137 16.12 -2.59 12.88
N ILE A 138 16.47 -2.89 11.62
CA ILE A 138 17.71 -2.42 10.99
C ILE A 138 17.49 -0.98 10.52
N PRO A 139 18.45 -0.05 10.77
CA PRO A 139 18.46 1.26 10.15
C PRO A 139 18.38 1.12 8.62
N VAL A 140 17.58 1.97 7.98
CA VAL A 140 17.30 1.82 6.53
C VAL A 140 18.56 1.96 5.68
N GLY A 141 19.54 2.74 6.14
CA GLY A 141 20.84 2.91 5.45
C GLY A 141 21.74 1.67 5.50
N ASP A 142 21.48 0.74 6.43
CA ASP A 142 22.28 -0.47 6.63
C ASP A 142 21.64 -1.71 5.98
N ILE A 143 20.50 -1.54 5.29
CA ILE A 143 19.79 -2.63 4.63
C ILE A 143 20.31 -2.81 3.21
N GLU A 144 20.87 -3.97 2.94
CA GLU A 144 21.36 -4.37 1.62
C GLU A 144 20.24 -4.93 0.75
N SER A 145 20.31 -4.76 -0.55
CA SER A 145 19.35 -5.27 -1.53
C SER A 145 19.17 -6.79 -1.48
N GLU A 146 20.22 -7.53 -1.11
CA GLU A 146 20.14 -8.97 -0.91
C GLU A 146 19.19 -9.38 0.22
N ALA A 147 19.17 -8.64 1.31
CA ALA A 147 18.24 -8.91 2.42
C ALA A 147 16.79 -8.72 1.97
N ILE A 148 16.53 -7.69 1.16
CA ILE A 148 15.23 -7.44 0.53
C ILE A 148 14.86 -8.59 -0.41
N LEU A 149 15.76 -9.00 -1.29
CA LEU A 149 15.53 -10.11 -2.22
C LEU A 149 15.23 -11.41 -1.49
N ARG A 150 15.98 -11.73 -0.41
CA ARG A 150 15.71 -12.93 0.42
C ARG A 150 14.30 -12.90 1.03
N ALA A 151 13.85 -11.76 1.53
CA ALA A 151 12.50 -11.61 2.08
C ALA A 151 11.42 -11.83 1.00
N LEU A 152 11.60 -11.27 -0.19
CA LEU A 152 10.69 -11.44 -1.31
C LEU A 152 10.64 -12.87 -1.83
N ARG A 153 11.78 -13.56 -1.91
CA ARG A 153 11.83 -14.99 -2.29
C ARG A 153 11.11 -15.91 -1.30
N ARG A 154 11.10 -15.57 0.00
CA ARG A 154 10.27 -16.30 0.98
C ARG A 154 8.78 -16.18 0.68
N ILE A 155 8.33 -15.02 0.17
CA ILE A 155 6.95 -14.84 -0.27
C ILE A 155 6.67 -15.67 -1.53
N GLU A 156 7.60 -15.72 -2.48
CA GLU A 156 7.49 -16.55 -3.68
C GLU A 156 7.45 -18.04 -3.36
N ALA A 157 8.27 -18.50 -2.40
CA ALA A 157 8.32 -19.90 -1.98
C ALA A 157 6.97 -20.40 -1.43
N ARG A 158 6.13 -19.49 -0.90
CA ARG A 158 4.75 -19.80 -0.50
C ARG A 158 3.76 -19.81 -1.67
N GLY A 159 4.23 -19.75 -2.91
CA GLY A 159 3.38 -19.70 -4.11
C GLY A 159 2.77 -18.32 -4.41
N SER A 160 3.17 -17.26 -3.69
CA SER A 160 2.54 -15.94 -3.75
C SER A 160 3.35 -14.94 -4.60
N ILE A 161 3.64 -15.29 -5.86
CA ILE A 161 4.52 -14.51 -6.77
C ILE A 161 4.01 -13.06 -6.95
N GLU A 162 2.70 -12.88 -7.23
CA GLU A 162 2.10 -11.55 -7.35
C GLU A 162 2.22 -10.72 -6.06
N THR A 163 2.12 -11.38 -4.90
CA THR A 163 2.30 -10.70 -3.62
C THR A 163 3.74 -10.24 -3.44
N ALA A 164 4.73 -11.05 -3.82
CA ALA A 164 6.15 -10.66 -3.76
C ALA A 164 6.41 -9.39 -4.59
N LYS A 165 5.87 -9.31 -5.81
CA LYS A 165 5.99 -8.12 -6.66
C LYS A 165 5.36 -6.87 -6.03
N ARG A 166 4.17 -7.01 -5.45
CA ARG A 166 3.50 -5.89 -4.76
C ARG A 166 4.28 -5.44 -3.52
N VAL A 167 4.78 -6.40 -2.73
CA VAL A 167 5.59 -6.11 -1.53
C VAL A 167 6.89 -5.42 -1.90
N ARG A 168 7.55 -5.80 -3.03
CA ARG A 168 8.69 -5.05 -3.58
C ARG A 168 8.32 -3.58 -3.83
N GLY A 169 7.14 -3.32 -4.39
CA GLY A 169 6.64 -1.96 -4.60
C GLY A 169 6.54 -1.16 -3.29
N TYR A 170 6.08 -1.80 -2.20
CA TYR A 170 6.02 -1.15 -0.89
C TYR A 170 7.42 -0.82 -0.34
N VAL A 171 8.36 -1.78 -0.46
CA VAL A 171 9.76 -1.54 -0.10
C VAL A 171 10.32 -0.34 -0.87
N HIS A 172 10.15 -0.32 -2.19
CA HIS A 172 10.59 0.79 -3.03
C HIS A 172 9.99 2.14 -2.59
N SER A 173 8.69 2.18 -2.23
CA SER A 173 8.04 3.41 -1.76
C SER A 173 8.61 3.90 -0.42
N ILE A 174 8.88 2.98 0.52
CA ILE A 174 9.49 3.30 1.81
C ILE A 174 10.92 3.83 1.62
N PHE A 175 11.72 3.17 0.77
CA PHE A 175 13.08 3.63 0.46
C PHE A 175 13.11 4.97 -0.29
N ARG A 176 12.12 5.21 -1.16
CA ARG A 176 11.98 6.51 -1.84
C ARG A 176 11.70 7.63 -0.83
N ARG A 177 10.89 7.39 0.20
CA ARG A 177 10.70 8.31 1.33
C ARG A 177 12.03 8.54 2.06
N ALA A 178 12.72 7.46 2.44
CA ALA A 178 14.03 7.53 3.10
C ALA A 178 15.06 8.34 2.30
N LYS A 179 15.05 8.23 0.96
CA LYS A 179 15.88 9.06 0.07
C LYS A 179 15.53 10.54 0.15
N GLY A 180 14.23 10.87 0.18
CA GLY A 180 13.76 12.24 0.38
C GLY A 180 14.26 12.85 1.70
N GLU A 181 14.33 12.03 2.74
CA GLU A 181 14.84 12.40 4.08
C GLU A 181 16.39 12.31 4.18
N ARG A 182 17.09 11.98 3.07
CA ARG A 182 18.56 11.83 2.99
C ARG A 182 19.13 10.76 3.92
N LEU A 183 18.37 9.70 4.17
CA LEU A 183 18.77 8.56 4.99
C LEU A 183 19.41 7.44 4.17
N VAL A 184 19.18 7.43 2.86
CA VAL A 184 19.77 6.49 1.90
C VAL A 184 20.15 7.22 0.61
N ASP A 185 21.02 6.60 -0.18
CA ASP A 185 21.48 7.12 -1.47
C ASP A 185 20.71 6.50 -2.65
N LEU A 186 20.92 7.07 -3.86
CA LEU A 186 20.23 6.63 -5.07
C LEU A 186 20.54 5.16 -5.48
N PRO A 187 21.75 4.63 -5.33
CA PRO A 187 22.08 3.27 -5.75
C PRO A 187 21.13 2.20 -5.19
N ILE A 188 20.78 2.26 -3.91
CA ILE A 188 19.88 1.27 -3.31
C ILE A 188 18.48 1.25 -3.97
N LEU A 189 17.97 2.40 -4.41
CA LEU A 189 16.70 2.47 -5.14
C LEU A 189 16.79 1.81 -6.51
N MET A 190 17.92 1.96 -7.21
CA MET A 190 18.18 1.30 -8.47
C MET A 190 18.25 -0.21 -8.27
N GLU A 191 18.98 -0.70 -7.28
CA GLU A 191 19.05 -2.12 -6.94
C GLU A 191 17.69 -2.71 -6.60
N ILE A 192 16.85 -2.02 -5.81
CA ILE A 192 15.47 -2.44 -5.50
C ILE A 192 14.62 -2.54 -6.79
N ASN A 193 14.87 -1.69 -7.78
CA ASN A 193 14.19 -1.79 -9.07
C ASN A 193 14.67 -3.02 -9.86
N GLU A 194 15.97 -3.28 -9.88
CA GLU A 194 16.57 -4.44 -10.55
C GLU A 194 16.12 -5.79 -9.94
N ILE A 195 15.78 -5.82 -8.65
CA ILE A 195 15.17 -7.00 -8.00
C ILE A 195 13.93 -7.50 -8.77
N LYS A 196 13.24 -6.61 -9.52
CA LYS A 196 12.10 -7.02 -10.36
C LYS A 196 12.48 -8.12 -11.35
N GLY A 197 13.66 -8.04 -11.94
CA GLY A 197 14.19 -9.06 -12.88
C GLY A 197 14.61 -10.36 -12.19
N ALA A 198 14.98 -10.30 -10.92
CA ALA A 198 15.37 -11.47 -10.13
C ALA A 198 14.18 -12.27 -9.56
N LEU A 199 12.97 -11.70 -9.55
CA LEU A 199 11.75 -12.38 -9.12
C LEU A 199 11.17 -13.24 -10.24
N LYS A 200 10.53 -14.35 -9.86
CA LYS A 200 9.85 -15.24 -10.81
C LYS A 200 8.84 -14.46 -11.65
N PRO A 201 8.75 -14.75 -12.97
CA PRO A 201 7.73 -14.15 -13.80
C PRO A 201 6.34 -14.54 -13.27
N ALA A 202 5.48 -13.54 -13.06
CA ALA A 202 4.09 -13.83 -12.75
C ALA A 202 3.45 -14.48 -13.98
N ARG A 203 2.67 -15.51 -13.77
CA ARG A 203 1.78 -15.99 -14.84
C ARG A 203 0.91 -14.81 -15.27
N ARG A 204 0.77 -14.59 -16.57
CA ARG A 204 -0.21 -13.62 -17.09
C ARG A 204 -1.54 -13.90 -16.39
N GLY A 205 -2.13 -12.87 -15.78
CA GLY A 205 -3.41 -13.02 -15.09
C GLY A 205 -4.39 -13.70 -16.05
N ARG A 206 -4.89 -14.86 -15.67
CA ARG A 206 -6.00 -15.46 -16.43
C ARG A 206 -7.16 -14.48 -16.32
N ARG A 207 -7.84 -14.23 -17.43
CA ARG A 207 -9.16 -13.56 -17.39
C ARG A 207 -10.01 -14.27 -16.36
N GLN A 208 -10.86 -13.53 -15.65
CA GLN A 208 -11.79 -14.13 -14.71
C GLN A 208 -12.65 -15.17 -15.46
N PRO A 209 -12.78 -16.38 -14.93
CA PRO A 209 -13.61 -17.40 -15.56
C PRO A 209 -15.03 -16.87 -15.77
N ALA A 210 -15.54 -17.00 -16.99
CA ALA A 210 -16.85 -16.51 -17.38
C ALA A 210 -17.40 -17.43 -18.50
N LEU A 211 -18.70 -17.63 -18.49
CA LEU A 211 -19.43 -18.32 -19.56
C LEU A 211 -19.82 -17.28 -20.61
N THR A 212 -19.55 -17.54 -21.87
CA THR A 212 -19.85 -16.61 -22.98
C THR A 212 -20.98 -17.05 -23.87
N GLU A 213 -21.40 -18.32 -23.77
CA GLU A 213 -22.54 -18.84 -24.50
C GLU A 213 -23.83 -18.64 -23.69
N ILE A 214 -24.87 -18.10 -24.33
CA ILE A 214 -26.18 -17.85 -23.69
C ILE A 214 -26.78 -19.16 -23.12
N ALA A 215 -26.69 -20.25 -23.84
CA ALA A 215 -27.19 -21.55 -23.41
C ALA A 215 -26.52 -22.01 -22.11
N ASP A 216 -25.21 -21.82 -21.99
CA ASP A 216 -24.44 -22.16 -20.78
C ASP A 216 -24.82 -21.27 -19.60
N ILE A 217 -25.10 -20.00 -19.84
CA ILE A 217 -25.55 -19.04 -18.81
C ILE A 217 -26.95 -19.45 -18.28
N ILE A 218 -27.85 -19.84 -19.17
CA ILE A 218 -29.20 -20.31 -18.79
C ILE A 218 -29.05 -21.57 -17.92
N GLU A 219 -28.26 -22.55 -18.35
CA GLU A 219 -28.09 -23.79 -17.58
C GLU A 219 -27.36 -23.53 -16.25
N PHE A 220 -26.40 -22.62 -16.24
CA PHE A 220 -25.75 -22.18 -15.01
C PHE A 220 -26.79 -21.62 -14.01
N GLN A 221 -27.69 -20.73 -14.46
CA GLN A 221 -28.71 -20.15 -13.60
C GLN A 221 -29.71 -21.22 -13.11
N ARG A 222 -30.08 -22.18 -13.96
CA ARG A 222 -30.90 -23.34 -13.55
C ARG A 222 -30.22 -24.17 -12.45
N CYS A 223 -28.89 -24.36 -12.57
CA CYS A 223 -28.11 -25.06 -11.55
C CYS A 223 -28.05 -24.26 -10.24
N VAL A 224 -27.93 -22.92 -10.31
CA VAL A 224 -28.05 -22.04 -9.12
C VAL A 224 -29.38 -22.25 -8.43
N ASP A 225 -30.49 -22.24 -9.18
CA ASP A 225 -31.86 -22.38 -8.63
C ASP A 225 -32.07 -23.74 -7.98
N ARG A 226 -31.52 -24.81 -8.56
CA ARG A 226 -31.61 -26.20 -8.03
C ARG A 226 -30.64 -26.50 -6.90
N SER A 227 -29.65 -25.58 -6.66
CA SER A 227 -28.62 -25.81 -5.63
C SER A 227 -29.22 -25.87 -4.23
N THR A 228 -28.54 -26.54 -3.31
CA THR A 228 -28.89 -26.61 -1.87
C THR A 228 -28.50 -25.36 -1.09
N SER A 229 -28.02 -24.32 -1.76
CA SER A 229 -27.60 -23.07 -1.14
C SER A 229 -28.77 -22.29 -0.55
N ASN A 230 -28.49 -21.42 0.41
CA ASN A 230 -29.48 -20.52 1.00
C ASN A 230 -30.20 -19.69 -0.08
N LEU A 231 -31.49 -19.48 0.07
CA LEU A 231 -32.34 -18.77 -0.89
C LEU A 231 -31.82 -17.38 -1.20
N LEU A 232 -31.41 -16.60 -0.20
CA LEU A 232 -30.82 -15.27 -0.43
C LEU A 232 -29.54 -15.32 -1.26
N THR A 233 -28.73 -16.39 -1.15
CA THR A 233 -27.52 -16.55 -1.99
C THR A 233 -27.88 -16.83 -3.45
N LYS A 234 -28.95 -17.60 -3.69
CA LYS A 234 -29.48 -17.85 -5.06
C LYS A 234 -30.02 -16.56 -5.68
N LEU A 235 -30.87 -15.84 -4.92
CA LEU A 235 -31.42 -14.54 -5.35
C LEU A 235 -30.32 -13.49 -5.58
N ALA A 236 -29.27 -13.46 -4.76
CA ALA A 236 -28.12 -12.60 -4.98
C ALA A 236 -27.37 -12.92 -6.28
N SER A 237 -27.25 -14.22 -6.64
CA SER A 237 -26.67 -14.61 -7.94
C SER A 237 -27.53 -14.13 -9.10
N ARG A 238 -28.85 -14.28 -8.99
CA ARG A 238 -29.80 -13.86 -10.04
C ARG A 238 -29.78 -12.34 -10.21
N LEU A 239 -29.86 -11.59 -9.11
CA LEU A 239 -29.79 -10.13 -9.15
C LEU A 239 -28.46 -9.62 -9.68
N LEU A 240 -27.34 -10.30 -9.35
CA LEU A 240 -26.00 -9.98 -9.88
C LEU A 240 -25.94 -10.13 -11.42
N GLY A 241 -26.55 -11.18 -11.95
CA GLY A 241 -26.64 -11.40 -13.40
C GLY A 241 -27.52 -10.38 -14.11
N LEU A 242 -28.58 -9.90 -13.47
CA LEU A 242 -29.52 -8.93 -14.04
C LEU A 242 -29.03 -7.47 -13.95
N THR A 243 -28.19 -7.14 -12.94
CA THR A 243 -27.74 -5.77 -12.70
C THR A 243 -26.27 -5.52 -13.05
N LEU A 244 -25.48 -6.59 -13.18
CA LEU A 244 -24.05 -6.54 -13.55
C LEU A 244 -23.18 -5.69 -12.65
N VAL A 245 -23.64 -5.31 -11.47
CA VAL A 245 -22.88 -4.53 -10.50
C VAL A 245 -21.72 -5.36 -9.92
N ARG A 246 -20.77 -4.68 -9.30
CA ARG A 246 -19.69 -5.41 -8.59
C ARG A 246 -20.25 -6.16 -7.39
N VAL A 247 -19.79 -7.39 -7.18
CA VAL A 247 -20.29 -8.26 -6.07
C VAL A 247 -20.19 -7.58 -4.69
N GLY A 248 -19.18 -6.74 -4.48
CA GLY A 248 -19.03 -5.97 -3.25
C GLY A 248 -20.15 -4.95 -3.04
N VAL A 249 -20.62 -4.35 -4.12
CA VAL A 249 -21.77 -3.41 -4.13
C VAL A 249 -23.06 -4.16 -3.85
N LEU A 250 -23.32 -5.26 -4.58
CA LEU A 250 -24.52 -6.06 -4.42
C LEU A 250 -24.73 -6.54 -2.98
N ARG A 251 -23.73 -7.20 -2.41
CA ARG A 251 -23.89 -7.86 -1.10
C ARG A 251 -24.09 -6.89 0.07
N ALA A 252 -23.69 -5.64 -0.07
CA ALA A 252 -23.87 -4.60 0.94
C ALA A 252 -24.97 -3.59 0.56
N ALA A 253 -25.84 -3.92 -0.40
CA ALA A 253 -26.90 -3.05 -0.88
C ALA A 253 -27.94 -2.80 0.22
N PRO A 254 -28.18 -1.52 0.60
CA PRO A 254 -29.30 -1.16 1.47
C PRO A 254 -30.58 -0.99 0.65
N TRP A 255 -31.72 -1.18 1.28
CA TRP A 255 -33.02 -0.97 0.64
C TRP A 255 -33.25 0.48 0.18
N SER A 256 -32.64 1.44 0.86
CA SER A 256 -32.77 2.87 0.55
C SER A 256 -32.21 3.31 -0.80
N GLU A 257 -31.46 2.44 -1.49
CA GLU A 257 -30.90 2.76 -2.81
C GLU A 257 -31.83 2.39 -3.99
N PHE A 258 -32.94 1.71 -3.72
CA PHE A 258 -33.88 1.24 -4.73
C PHE A 258 -35.09 2.18 -4.79
N HIS A 259 -35.34 2.78 -5.96
CA HIS A 259 -36.36 3.78 -6.18
C HIS A 259 -37.32 3.35 -7.33
N GLY A 260 -38.50 3.97 -7.39
CA GLY A 260 -39.48 3.69 -8.44
C GLY A 260 -40.19 2.35 -8.31
N ILE A 261 -40.16 1.72 -7.11
CA ILE A 261 -40.83 0.47 -6.81
C ILE A 261 -41.75 0.71 -5.62
N ASP A 262 -43.05 0.46 -5.80
CA ASP A 262 -44.00 0.39 -4.70
C ASP A 262 -43.81 -0.95 -3.97
N TRP A 263 -43.39 -0.85 -2.72
CA TRP A 263 -43.11 -2.03 -1.89
C TRP A 263 -44.35 -2.54 -1.16
N ASP A 264 -45.38 -1.68 -1.05
CA ASP A 264 -46.61 -2.00 -0.32
C ASP A 264 -47.68 -2.59 -1.27
N ASP A 265 -47.59 -2.26 -2.57
CA ASP A 265 -48.43 -2.89 -3.61
C ASP A 265 -47.55 -3.69 -4.61
N PRO A 266 -47.45 -5.02 -4.41
CA PRO A 266 -46.67 -5.90 -5.30
C PRO A 266 -47.21 -5.99 -6.74
N GLU A 267 -48.51 -5.68 -6.96
CA GLU A 267 -49.16 -5.71 -8.29
C GLU A 267 -48.98 -4.37 -9.02
N SER A 268 -48.56 -3.33 -8.33
CA SER A 268 -48.29 -2.02 -8.92
C SER A 268 -47.20 -2.09 -9.98
N ALA A 269 -47.43 -1.47 -11.13
CA ALA A 269 -46.41 -1.30 -12.15
C ALA A 269 -45.31 -0.38 -11.62
N PRO A 270 -44.01 -0.77 -11.67
CA PRO A 270 -42.93 0.12 -11.23
C PRO A 270 -42.80 1.31 -12.16
N ASP A 271 -42.56 2.50 -11.56
CA ASP A 271 -42.34 3.73 -12.31
C ASP A 271 -40.83 4.01 -12.40
N GLN A 272 -40.23 3.77 -13.58
CA GLN A 272 -38.79 3.92 -13.84
C GLN A 272 -37.90 3.35 -12.73
N PRO A 273 -38.01 2.04 -12.45
CA PRO A 273 -37.32 1.43 -11.32
C PRO A 273 -35.81 1.52 -11.51
N ILE A 274 -35.13 2.06 -10.51
CA ILE A 274 -33.71 2.35 -10.57
C ILE A 274 -33.00 2.00 -9.25
N TRP A 275 -31.81 1.46 -9.35
CA TRP A 275 -30.89 1.30 -8.22
C TRP A 275 -29.84 2.39 -8.26
N ARG A 276 -29.92 3.38 -7.37
CA ARG A 276 -28.96 4.51 -7.25
C ARG A 276 -27.85 4.14 -6.27
N ILE A 277 -26.68 3.87 -6.79
CA ILE A 277 -25.51 3.49 -6.01
C ILE A 277 -24.65 4.74 -5.79
N PRO A 278 -24.49 5.22 -4.55
CA PRO A 278 -23.69 6.42 -4.31
C PRO A 278 -22.20 6.16 -4.52
N ALA A 279 -21.46 7.24 -4.83
CA ALA A 279 -20.05 7.21 -5.19
C ALA A 279 -19.15 6.56 -4.12
N ASP A 280 -19.45 6.76 -2.84
CA ASP A 280 -18.68 6.20 -1.72
C ASP A 280 -18.68 4.66 -1.70
N ARG A 281 -19.71 4.03 -2.27
CA ARG A 281 -19.82 2.57 -2.44
C ARG A 281 -19.19 2.05 -3.72
N MET A 282 -18.85 2.92 -4.65
CA MET A 282 -18.19 2.54 -5.89
C MET A 282 -16.69 2.27 -5.68
N LYS A 283 -16.07 1.54 -6.60
CA LYS A 283 -14.62 1.28 -6.58
C LYS A 283 -13.87 2.45 -7.21
N LEU A 284 -13.79 3.54 -6.48
CA LEU A 284 -13.16 4.80 -6.89
C LEU A 284 -11.95 5.11 -6.00
N VAL A 285 -11.13 6.08 -6.41
CA VAL A 285 -10.16 6.74 -5.52
C VAL A 285 -10.91 7.53 -4.45
N VAL A 286 -10.24 7.88 -3.34
CA VAL A 286 -10.94 8.46 -2.18
C VAL A 286 -11.57 9.81 -2.53
N GLU A 287 -10.88 10.62 -3.29
CA GLU A 287 -11.34 11.95 -3.72
C GLU A 287 -12.65 11.89 -4.52
N ASP A 288 -12.76 10.93 -5.44
CA ASP A 288 -13.95 10.74 -6.28
C ASP A 288 -15.16 10.22 -5.49
N LYS A 289 -14.93 9.56 -4.36
CA LYS A 289 -16.00 9.03 -3.51
C LYS A 289 -16.82 10.10 -2.80
N GLU A 290 -16.25 11.27 -2.62
CA GLU A 290 -16.92 12.42 -2.01
C GLU A 290 -17.78 13.19 -3.02
N ASN A 291 -17.61 12.92 -4.31
CA ASN A 291 -18.35 13.60 -5.37
C ASN A 291 -19.57 12.75 -5.82
N PRO A 292 -20.80 13.22 -5.58
CA PRO A 292 -22.02 12.49 -5.97
C PRO A 292 -22.12 12.16 -7.47
N ALA A 293 -21.46 12.95 -8.34
CA ALA A 293 -21.45 12.73 -9.79
C ALA A 293 -20.83 11.38 -10.19
N PHE A 294 -20.02 10.76 -9.33
CA PHE A 294 -19.47 9.43 -9.56
C PHE A 294 -20.34 8.29 -9.02
N GLY A 295 -21.58 8.58 -8.62
CA GLY A 295 -22.59 7.56 -8.38
C GLY A 295 -22.85 6.72 -9.63
N HIS A 296 -23.56 5.63 -9.48
CA HIS A 296 -23.91 4.77 -10.59
C HIS A 296 -25.39 4.39 -10.51
N ASP A 297 -26.14 4.87 -11.48
CA ASP A 297 -27.56 4.57 -11.61
C ASP A 297 -27.74 3.32 -12.51
N VAL A 298 -28.41 2.29 -11.96
CA VAL A 298 -28.66 1.02 -12.63
C VAL A 298 -30.15 0.91 -12.92
N PRO A 299 -30.60 1.07 -14.16
CA PRO A 299 -31.99 0.79 -14.52
C PRO A 299 -32.33 -0.68 -14.24
N LEU A 300 -33.49 -0.92 -13.64
CA LEU A 300 -33.92 -2.26 -13.27
C LEU A 300 -34.91 -2.80 -14.28
N CYS A 301 -34.61 -3.93 -14.89
CA CYS A 301 -35.58 -4.66 -15.71
C CYS A 301 -36.64 -5.30 -14.84
N HIS A 302 -37.80 -5.66 -15.44
CA HIS A 302 -38.91 -6.29 -14.76
C HIS A 302 -38.48 -7.49 -13.91
N GLN A 303 -37.64 -8.38 -14.46
CA GLN A 303 -37.15 -9.56 -13.75
C GLN A 303 -36.30 -9.19 -12.51
N ALA A 304 -35.57 -8.08 -12.55
CA ALA A 304 -34.82 -7.61 -11.38
C ALA A 304 -35.78 -7.12 -10.28
N VAL A 305 -36.83 -6.42 -10.64
CA VAL A 305 -37.88 -5.97 -9.71
C VAL A 305 -38.58 -7.18 -9.06
N GLU A 306 -38.92 -8.21 -9.83
CA GLU A 306 -39.51 -9.46 -9.27
C GLU A 306 -38.57 -10.10 -8.24
N VAL A 307 -37.29 -10.23 -8.56
CA VAL A 307 -36.29 -10.75 -7.62
C VAL A 307 -36.22 -9.90 -6.37
N LEU A 308 -36.24 -8.58 -6.49
CA LEU A 308 -36.23 -7.64 -5.36
C LEU A 308 -37.50 -7.79 -4.49
N ARG A 309 -38.65 -7.95 -5.08
CA ARG A 309 -39.95 -8.21 -4.35
C ARG A 309 -39.83 -9.49 -3.52
N ILE A 310 -39.28 -10.56 -4.09
CA ILE A 310 -39.07 -11.82 -3.33
C ILE A 310 -38.08 -11.59 -2.17
N ILE A 311 -36.99 -10.87 -2.41
CA ILE A 311 -36.00 -10.53 -1.35
C ILE A 311 -36.68 -9.67 -0.27
N ARG A 312 -37.56 -8.73 -0.66
CA ARG A 312 -38.30 -7.84 0.25
C ARG A 312 -39.11 -8.58 1.26
N MET A 313 -39.82 -9.67 0.84
CA MET A 313 -40.58 -10.52 1.74
C MET A 313 -39.70 -11.18 2.82
N ILE A 314 -38.40 -11.37 2.56
CA ILE A 314 -37.48 -12.06 3.48
C ILE A 314 -36.73 -11.08 4.37
N THR A 315 -36.25 -9.97 3.79
CA THR A 315 -35.31 -9.03 4.46
C THR A 315 -35.81 -7.59 4.45
N GLY A 316 -37.06 -7.34 4.07
CA GLY A 316 -37.60 -5.99 3.94
C GLY A 316 -37.62 -5.16 5.24
N SER A 317 -37.68 -5.83 6.40
CA SER A 317 -37.53 -5.19 7.72
C SER A 317 -36.09 -4.93 8.16
N LEU A 318 -35.13 -5.40 7.38
CA LEU A 318 -33.71 -5.25 7.68
C LEU A 318 -33.10 -4.11 6.85
N PRO A 319 -31.97 -3.52 7.26
CA PRO A 319 -31.38 -2.39 6.54
C PRO A 319 -30.76 -2.75 5.19
N ILE A 320 -30.37 -4.00 4.97
CA ILE A 320 -29.67 -4.47 3.77
C ILE A 320 -30.36 -5.70 3.16
N LEU A 321 -30.22 -5.84 1.82
CA LEU A 321 -30.86 -6.93 1.07
C LEU A 321 -30.33 -8.32 1.46
N PHE A 322 -29.01 -8.42 1.65
CA PHE A 322 -28.31 -9.70 1.82
C PHE A 322 -27.53 -9.75 3.15
N PRO A 323 -28.23 -9.88 4.29
CA PRO A 323 -27.58 -9.96 5.59
C PRO A 323 -26.80 -11.25 5.77
N SER A 324 -25.79 -11.20 6.62
CA SER A 324 -25.02 -12.38 7.04
C SER A 324 -25.82 -13.21 8.05
N ALA A 325 -25.68 -14.51 8.00
CA ALA A 325 -26.19 -15.40 9.05
C ALA A 325 -25.59 -15.12 10.44
N LYS A 326 -24.45 -14.41 10.50
CA LYS A 326 -23.76 -14.04 11.76
C LYS A 326 -24.27 -12.73 12.37
N GLY A 327 -25.05 -11.95 11.63
CA GLY A 327 -25.57 -10.67 12.12
C GLY A 327 -26.26 -9.88 11.02
N TRP A 328 -27.49 -9.45 11.28
CA TRP A 328 -28.37 -8.79 10.32
C TRP A 328 -27.86 -7.43 9.78
N ARG A 329 -26.91 -6.78 10.50
CA ARG A 329 -26.25 -5.55 10.04
C ARG A 329 -25.00 -5.79 9.18
N GLN A 330 -24.51 -7.04 9.14
CA GLN A 330 -23.35 -7.39 8.34
C GLN A 330 -23.80 -7.99 7.01
N PRO A 331 -23.19 -7.60 5.88
CA PRO A 331 -23.49 -8.19 4.59
C PRO A 331 -23.03 -9.64 4.51
N MET A 332 -23.65 -10.42 3.62
CA MET A 332 -23.19 -11.78 3.31
C MET A 332 -21.67 -11.79 2.98
N SER A 333 -21.03 -12.92 3.24
CA SER A 333 -19.56 -13.03 3.05
C SER A 333 -19.13 -12.83 1.59
N ASP A 334 -17.91 -12.33 1.37
CA ASP A 334 -17.31 -12.20 0.03
C ASP A 334 -17.26 -13.54 -0.72
N ALA A 335 -17.17 -14.64 0.00
CA ALA A 335 -17.05 -15.97 -0.57
C ALA A 335 -18.41 -16.65 -0.83
N ALA A 336 -19.55 -16.09 -0.40
CA ALA A 336 -20.83 -16.78 -0.45
C ALA A 336 -21.18 -17.27 -1.86
N LEU A 337 -21.22 -16.36 -2.84
CA LEU A 337 -21.51 -16.70 -4.24
C LEU A 337 -20.44 -17.62 -4.85
N SER A 338 -19.18 -17.32 -4.64
CA SER A 338 -18.08 -18.14 -5.21
C SER A 338 -18.04 -19.54 -4.62
N THR A 339 -18.43 -19.70 -3.35
CA THR A 339 -18.54 -21.02 -2.72
C THR A 339 -19.72 -21.81 -3.30
N MET A 340 -20.86 -21.15 -3.50
CA MET A 340 -22.01 -21.78 -4.17
C MET A 340 -21.64 -22.27 -5.57
N TYR A 341 -21.02 -21.41 -6.41
CA TYR A 341 -20.62 -21.75 -7.78
C TYR A 341 -19.64 -22.91 -7.85
N LYS A 342 -18.73 -23.00 -6.88
CA LYS A 342 -17.75 -24.10 -6.80
C LYS A 342 -18.36 -25.43 -6.40
N ARG A 343 -19.47 -25.44 -5.63
CA ARG A 343 -20.05 -26.66 -5.04
C ARG A 343 -21.25 -27.20 -5.80
N MET A 344 -22.02 -26.30 -6.46
CA MET A 344 -23.22 -26.70 -7.16
C MET A 344 -22.92 -27.62 -8.36
N ALA A 345 -23.89 -28.41 -8.76
CA ALA A 345 -23.83 -29.35 -9.87
C ALA A 345 -22.57 -30.25 -9.85
N GLY A 346 -22.24 -30.79 -8.65
CA GLY A 346 -21.06 -31.66 -8.47
C GLY A 346 -19.73 -30.98 -8.71
N GLY A 347 -19.64 -29.65 -8.63
CA GLY A 347 -18.40 -28.88 -8.86
C GLY A 347 -18.16 -28.53 -10.32
N ARG A 348 -19.10 -28.79 -11.23
CA ARG A 348 -18.97 -28.53 -12.68
C ARG A 348 -18.46 -27.12 -13.00
N TYR A 349 -18.90 -26.10 -12.25
CA TYR A 349 -18.56 -24.70 -12.54
C TYR A 349 -17.32 -24.19 -11.83
N GLN A 350 -16.61 -25.05 -11.09
CA GLN A 350 -15.34 -24.68 -10.48
C GLN A 350 -14.31 -24.31 -11.55
N GLY A 351 -13.82 -23.06 -11.53
CA GLY A 351 -12.88 -22.52 -12.51
C GLY A 351 -13.50 -22.17 -13.88
N GLN A 352 -14.81 -22.33 -14.06
CA GLN A 352 -15.54 -21.92 -15.27
C GLN A 352 -16.33 -20.63 -15.06
N MET A 353 -16.90 -20.42 -13.87
CA MET A 353 -17.67 -19.24 -13.54
C MET A 353 -17.32 -18.71 -12.16
N VAL A 354 -17.20 -17.41 -12.02
CA VAL A 354 -17.03 -16.69 -10.76
C VAL A 354 -18.02 -15.53 -10.70
N PRO A 355 -18.33 -14.96 -9.51
CA PRO A 355 -19.28 -13.83 -9.42
C PRO A 355 -18.90 -12.64 -10.32
N HIS A 356 -17.63 -12.33 -10.48
CA HIS A 356 -17.16 -11.30 -11.41
C HIS A 356 -17.32 -11.72 -12.89
N GLY A 357 -17.44 -13.00 -13.16
CA GLY A 357 -17.64 -13.56 -14.49
C GLY A 357 -18.90 -13.05 -15.19
N TRP A 358 -19.98 -12.74 -14.44
CA TRP A 358 -21.20 -12.13 -15.01
C TRP A 358 -20.91 -10.88 -15.85
N ARG A 359 -20.03 -10.01 -15.36
CA ARG A 359 -19.63 -8.79 -16.09
C ARG A 359 -18.80 -9.10 -17.34
N SER A 360 -17.93 -10.11 -17.23
CA SER A 360 -17.14 -10.57 -18.37
C SER A 360 -18.02 -11.27 -19.43
N SER A 361 -18.99 -12.10 -19.00
CA SER A 361 -19.99 -12.70 -19.88
C SER A 361 -20.78 -11.66 -20.64
N PHE A 362 -21.35 -10.69 -19.93
CA PHE A 362 -22.10 -9.58 -20.52
C PHE A 362 -21.25 -8.78 -21.51
N SER A 363 -20.06 -8.36 -21.08
CA SER A 363 -19.16 -7.58 -21.97
C SER A 363 -18.82 -8.35 -23.25
N THR A 364 -18.52 -9.63 -23.17
CA THR A 364 -18.19 -10.44 -24.35
C THR A 364 -19.39 -10.59 -25.25
N ILE A 365 -20.51 -11.09 -24.73
CA ILE A 365 -21.74 -11.35 -25.54
C ILE A 365 -22.26 -10.07 -26.18
N MET A 366 -22.29 -8.96 -25.45
CA MET A 366 -22.83 -7.72 -25.98
C MET A 366 -21.91 -7.06 -27.02
N ASN A 367 -20.58 -7.14 -26.85
CA ASN A 367 -19.67 -6.66 -27.87
C ASN A 367 -19.68 -7.52 -29.15
N GLU A 368 -19.80 -8.84 -29.02
CA GLU A 368 -19.96 -9.74 -30.16
C GLU A 368 -21.27 -9.41 -30.92
N ARG A 369 -22.37 -9.26 -30.17
CA ARG A 369 -23.66 -8.89 -30.77
C ARG A 369 -23.67 -7.50 -31.40
N ALA A 370 -22.98 -6.53 -30.81
CA ALA A 370 -22.83 -5.19 -31.35
C ALA A 370 -22.05 -5.23 -32.69
N ALA A 371 -21.01 -6.05 -32.76
CA ALA A 371 -20.23 -6.27 -33.98
C ALA A 371 -21.07 -6.95 -35.08
N GLU A 372 -21.85 -8.01 -34.72
CA GLU A 372 -22.73 -8.68 -35.67
C GLU A 372 -23.84 -7.76 -36.24
N LEU A 373 -24.30 -6.79 -35.45
CA LEU A 373 -25.36 -5.85 -35.83
C LEU A 373 -24.80 -4.51 -36.36
N GLU A 374 -23.48 -4.38 -36.50
CA GLU A 374 -22.79 -3.16 -36.94
C GLU A 374 -23.16 -1.91 -36.10
N ARG A 375 -23.29 -2.09 -34.77
CA ARG A 375 -23.73 -1.04 -33.83
C ARG A 375 -22.55 -0.49 -33.02
N ASP A 376 -21.75 0.37 -33.63
CA ASP A 376 -20.50 0.92 -33.04
C ASP A 376 -20.73 1.69 -31.72
N GLY A 377 -21.89 2.33 -31.55
CA GLY A 377 -22.24 3.08 -30.34
C GLY A 377 -22.51 2.21 -29.11
N ASP A 378 -22.81 0.94 -29.28
CA ASP A 378 -23.17 0.04 -28.18
C ASP A 378 -22.02 -0.17 -27.16
N ARG A 379 -20.76 -0.02 -27.60
CA ARG A 379 -19.60 -0.18 -26.71
C ARG A 379 -19.63 0.82 -25.56
N MET A 380 -19.99 2.07 -25.82
CA MET A 380 -20.10 3.09 -24.77
C MET A 380 -21.20 2.71 -23.77
N VAL A 381 -22.35 2.25 -24.25
CA VAL A 381 -23.47 1.80 -23.40
C VAL A 381 -23.04 0.59 -22.55
N ILE A 382 -22.32 -0.38 -23.11
CA ILE A 382 -21.79 -1.55 -22.40
C ILE A 382 -20.85 -1.09 -21.27
N ASP A 383 -19.94 -0.15 -21.53
CA ASP A 383 -19.00 0.38 -20.54
C ASP A 383 -19.74 1.18 -19.43
N MET A 384 -20.78 1.95 -19.80
CA MET A 384 -21.65 2.65 -18.83
C MET A 384 -22.36 1.66 -17.89
N ILE A 385 -23.00 0.63 -18.42
CA ILE A 385 -23.68 -0.42 -17.62
C ILE A 385 -22.67 -1.08 -16.67
N LEU A 386 -21.45 -1.28 -17.09
CA LEU A 386 -20.37 -1.86 -16.29
C LEU A 386 -19.70 -0.84 -15.34
N ALA A 387 -20.11 0.42 -15.33
CA ALA A 387 -19.42 1.48 -14.60
C ALA A 387 -17.89 1.45 -14.84
N HIS A 388 -17.51 1.37 -16.11
CA HIS A 388 -16.13 1.53 -16.57
C HIS A 388 -15.96 2.98 -17.02
N VAL A 389 -15.24 3.80 -16.25
CA VAL A 389 -14.87 5.15 -16.66
C VAL A 389 -13.66 5.04 -17.58
N PRO A 390 -13.70 5.53 -18.83
CA PRO A 390 -12.52 5.58 -19.70
C PRO A 390 -11.43 6.47 -19.10
N GLU A 391 -10.16 6.09 -19.30
CA GLU A 391 -9.05 6.95 -18.91
C GLU A 391 -9.12 8.29 -19.65
N GLY A 392 -9.11 9.40 -18.89
CA GLY A 392 -9.10 10.76 -19.43
C GLY A 392 -10.48 11.41 -19.61
N VAL A 393 -11.56 10.73 -19.28
CA VAL A 393 -12.91 11.31 -19.29
C VAL A 393 -13.27 11.80 -17.89
N SER A 394 -13.72 13.05 -17.76
CA SER A 394 -14.19 13.59 -16.50
C SER A 394 -15.55 12.99 -16.11
N ALA A 395 -15.85 12.92 -14.81
CA ALA A 395 -17.14 12.40 -14.34
C ALA A 395 -18.33 13.19 -14.90
N SER A 396 -18.15 14.50 -15.14
CA SER A 396 -19.19 15.37 -15.72
C SER A 396 -19.53 15.04 -17.18
N GLU A 397 -18.62 14.37 -17.90
CA GLU A 397 -18.86 13.92 -19.29
C GLU A 397 -19.50 12.52 -19.34
N TRP A 398 -19.59 11.82 -18.20
CA TRP A 398 -20.21 10.50 -18.09
C TRP A 398 -21.66 10.52 -17.61
N VAL A 399 -22.15 11.64 -17.13
CA VAL A 399 -23.55 11.80 -16.72
C VAL A 399 -24.35 12.26 -17.94
N LEU A 400 -24.98 11.31 -18.60
CA LEU A 400 -26.08 11.56 -19.53
C LEU A 400 -27.39 11.32 -18.83
#